data_22c00c2ec3e33d4b1d6c22fcc1d14de9
#
_entry.id   22c00c2ec3e33d4b1d6c22fcc1d14de9
#
_cell.length_a   1.000
_cell.length_b   1.000
_cell.length_c   1.000
_cell.angle_alpha   90.00
_cell.angle_beta   90.00
_cell.angle_gamma   90.00
#
_symmetry.space_group_name_H-M   'P 1'
#
loop_
_entity.id
_entity.type
_entity.pdbx_description
1 polymer ?
#
loop_
_entity_poly.entity_id
_entity_poly.type
_entity_poly.pdbx_seq_one_letter_code
_entity_poly.pdbx_strand_id
1 'polypeptide(L)'
;MLNNLNKKIVIVGAGPGGLTAGMLLANKGFQVEIYEKNPRVGGRNGFLDFDGFKFDIGPTFLMLRPILDEIFQEAGEKVGDYLEFYDLDPMYHLVFRDKSLRMSRNHEKTREEIRKNFPGEEAGFDRLLAREKIRFEAAYPCLQKDYSWFYKLFNKYLLRFLTKLSFPNSMYDELGKYFQSQD
;
A
#
# COMPACT_ATOMS: atom_id res chain seq x y z
N MET A 1 25.26 -22.94 -4.68
CA MET A 1 23.83 -22.97 -4.27
C MET A 1 23.73 -23.91 -3.07
N LEU A 2 23.28 -23.43 -1.92
CA LEU A 2 23.03 -24.24 -0.74
C LEU A 2 21.94 -25.26 -1.08
N ASN A 3 22.19 -26.53 -0.80
CA ASN A 3 21.24 -27.61 -1.08
C ASN A 3 20.08 -27.51 -0.06
N ASN A 4 19.02 -26.74 -0.38
CA ASN A 4 17.87 -26.49 0.47
C ASN A 4 16.76 -27.54 0.35
N LEU A 5 16.93 -28.50 -0.59
CA LEU A 5 15.93 -29.52 -0.97
C LEU A 5 15.42 -30.38 0.18
N ASN A 6 16.17 -30.49 1.30
CA ASN A 6 15.81 -31.30 2.46
C ASN A 6 15.47 -30.45 3.72
N LYS A 7 15.43 -29.13 3.59
CA LYS A 7 15.11 -28.26 4.75
C LYS A 7 13.63 -27.93 4.74
N LYS A 8 12.97 -28.30 5.83
CA LYS A 8 11.55 -27.98 6.06
C LYS A 8 11.42 -26.67 6.81
N ILE A 9 10.51 -25.82 6.33
CA ILE A 9 10.13 -24.55 6.98
C ILE A 9 8.65 -24.61 7.31
N VAL A 10 8.33 -24.29 8.55
CA VAL A 10 6.95 -24.18 9.03
C VAL A 10 6.63 -22.69 9.22
N ILE A 11 5.53 -22.25 8.60
CA ILE A 11 5.00 -20.89 8.73
C ILE A 11 3.67 -20.98 9.49
N VAL A 12 3.51 -20.16 10.50
CA VAL A 12 2.27 -20.06 11.27
C VAL A 12 1.55 -18.77 10.84
N GLY A 13 0.37 -18.96 10.24
CA GLY A 13 -0.48 -17.89 9.72
C GLY A 13 -0.37 -17.73 8.20
N ALA A 14 -1.51 -17.88 7.50
CA ALA A 14 -1.65 -17.71 6.06
C ALA A 14 -2.23 -16.33 5.70
N GLY A 15 -1.78 -15.27 6.37
CA GLY A 15 -1.98 -13.89 5.96
C GLY A 15 -1.03 -13.51 4.82
N PRO A 16 -1.10 -12.26 4.26
CA PRO A 16 -0.25 -11.84 3.15
C PRO A 16 1.23 -12.07 3.38
N GLY A 17 1.75 -11.76 4.57
CA GLY A 17 3.16 -11.97 4.92
C GLY A 17 3.56 -13.44 4.93
N GLY A 18 2.74 -14.33 5.53
CA GLY A 18 3.01 -15.77 5.57
C GLY A 18 2.96 -16.40 4.18
N LEU A 19 1.98 -16.02 3.37
CA LEU A 19 1.84 -16.49 1.98
C LEU A 19 3.01 -16.02 1.12
N THR A 20 3.40 -14.75 1.22
CA THR A 20 4.57 -14.21 0.50
C THR A 20 5.86 -14.92 0.90
N ALA A 21 6.10 -15.06 2.21
CA ALA A 21 7.28 -15.78 2.69
C ALA A 21 7.29 -17.24 2.19
N GLY A 22 6.13 -17.90 2.24
CA GLY A 22 5.98 -19.28 1.76
C GLY A 22 6.32 -19.41 0.28
N MET A 23 5.78 -18.53 -0.56
CA MET A 23 6.04 -18.53 -2.00
C MET A 23 7.53 -18.32 -2.30
N LEU A 24 8.15 -17.31 -1.70
CA LEU A 24 9.57 -16.99 -1.92
C LEU A 24 10.50 -18.10 -1.42
N LEU A 25 10.18 -18.71 -0.29
CA LEU A 25 10.98 -19.80 0.28
C LEU A 25 10.83 -21.11 -0.53
N ALA A 26 9.62 -21.40 -1.01
CA ALA A 26 9.38 -22.53 -1.89
C ALA A 26 10.17 -22.40 -3.20
N ASN A 27 10.20 -21.19 -3.81
CA ASN A 27 11.02 -20.93 -4.99
C ASN A 27 12.53 -21.10 -4.72
N LYS A 28 12.99 -20.87 -3.50
CA LYS A 28 14.38 -21.14 -3.08
C LYS A 28 14.69 -22.61 -2.78
N GLY A 29 13.72 -23.52 -3.01
CA GLY A 29 13.88 -24.96 -2.89
C GLY A 29 13.65 -25.51 -1.46
N PHE A 30 13.06 -24.74 -0.55
CA PHE A 30 12.65 -25.25 0.74
C PHE A 30 11.33 -26.00 0.66
N GLN A 31 11.16 -27.03 1.52
CA GLN A 31 9.85 -27.63 1.77
C GLN A 31 9.08 -26.72 2.73
N VAL A 32 8.01 -26.09 2.27
CA VAL A 32 7.25 -25.12 3.06
C VAL A 32 5.90 -25.69 3.45
N GLU A 33 5.59 -25.63 4.75
CA GLU A 33 4.25 -25.92 5.29
C GLU A 33 3.70 -24.66 5.95
N ILE A 34 2.45 -24.30 5.64
CA ILE A 34 1.76 -23.15 6.22
C ILE A 34 0.58 -23.65 7.05
N TYR A 35 0.52 -23.27 8.31
CA TYR A 35 -0.57 -23.59 9.22
C TYR A 35 -1.41 -22.35 9.49
N GLU A 36 -2.71 -22.43 9.18
CA GLU A 36 -3.67 -21.36 9.43
C GLU A 36 -4.75 -21.85 10.38
N LYS A 37 -5.08 -21.03 11.40
CA LYS A 37 -6.09 -21.37 12.41
C LYS A 37 -7.53 -21.24 11.90
N ASN A 38 -7.73 -20.36 10.92
CA ASN A 38 -9.05 -20.10 10.33
C ASN A 38 -9.28 -21.04 9.14
N PRO A 39 -10.54 -21.30 8.78
CA PRO A 39 -10.86 -22.17 7.65
C PRO A 39 -10.48 -21.56 6.29
N ARG A 40 -10.11 -20.29 6.25
CA ARG A 40 -9.73 -19.56 5.03
C ARG A 40 -8.40 -18.85 5.22
N VAL A 41 -7.62 -18.80 4.15
CA VAL A 41 -6.38 -18.01 4.06
C VAL A 41 -6.67 -16.54 3.78
N GLY A 42 -5.64 -15.69 3.89
CA GLY A 42 -5.73 -14.26 3.56
C GLY A 42 -5.61 -13.33 4.77
N GLY A 43 -5.90 -13.82 5.97
CA GLY A 43 -5.80 -12.99 7.18
C GLY A 43 -6.65 -11.72 7.07
N ARG A 44 -6.02 -10.55 7.19
CA ARG A 44 -6.72 -9.25 7.06
C ARG A 44 -7.17 -8.90 5.63
N ASN A 45 -6.66 -9.60 4.62
CA ASN A 45 -7.11 -9.48 3.23
C ASN A 45 -8.18 -10.54 2.89
N GLY A 46 -8.77 -11.16 3.90
CA GLY A 46 -9.87 -12.11 3.73
C GLY A 46 -11.19 -11.43 3.45
N PHE A 47 -12.22 -12.23 3.28
CA PHE A 47 -13.59 -11.77 3.05
C PHE A 47 -14.58 -12.55 3.93
N LEU A 48 -15.72 -11.94 4.18
CA LEU A 48 -16.90 -12.61 4.75
C LEU A 48 -17.75 -13.11 3.60
N ASP A 49 -18.29 -14.31 3.75
CA ASP A 49 -19.26 -14.90 2.83
C ASP A 49 -20.53 -15.12 3.64
N PHE A 50 -21.58 -14.40 3.26
CA PHE A 50 -22.87 -14.44 3.95
C PHE A 50 -23.99 -14.49 2.91
N ASP A 51 -24.79 -15.55 2.91
CA ASP A 51 -25.90 -15.79 1.99
C ASP A 51 -25.56 -15.57 0.49
N GLY A 52 -24.33 -16.01 0.08
CA GLY A 52 -23.85 -15.85 -1.30
C GLY A 52 -23.26 -14.48 -1.62
N PHE A 53 -23.26 -13.54 -0.67
CA PHE A 53 -22.60 -12.24 -0.81
C PHE A 53 -21.19 -12.29 -0.18
N LYS A 54 -20.23 -11.70 -0.87
CA LYS A 54 -18.84 -11.59 -0.40
C LYS A 54 -18.54 -10.14 -0.05
N PHE A 55 -18.01 -9.93 1.16
CA PHE A 55 -17.63 -8.62 1.68
C PHE A 55 -16.16 -8.66 2.10
N ASP A 56 -15.35 -7.81 1.51
CA ASP A 56 -13.97 -7.63 1.95
C ASP A 56 -13.95 -7.06 3.37
N ILE A 57 -13.13 -7.66 4.25
CA ILE A 57 -12.99 -7.22 5.65
C ILE A 57 -11.76 -6.36 5.88
N GLY A 58 -11.02 -6.08 4.86
CA GLY A 58 -9.77 -5.32 4.90
C GLY A 58 -9.62 -4.39 3.70
N PRO A 59 -8.42 -4.33 3.10
CA PRO A 59 -8.16 -3.49 1.95
C PRO A 59 -9.04 -3.91 0.76
N THR A 60 -9.70 -2.94 0.13
CA THR A 60 -10.57 -3.15 -1.03
C THR A 60 -9.88 -2.87 -2.36
N PHE A 61 -8.72 -2.19 -2.32
CA PHE A 61 -7.92 -1.93 -3.51
C PHE A 61 -6.41 -1.95 -3.22
N LEU A 62 -5.64 -2.29 -4.24
CA LEU A 62 -4.19 -2.38 -4.17
C LEU A 62 -3.53 -1.04 -4.51
N MET A 63 -2.82 -0.45 -3.56
CA MET A 63 -2.11 0.81 -3.75
C MET A 63 -0.66 0.66 -4.24
N LEU A 64 0.02 -0.41 -3.85
CA LEU A 64 1.46 -0.61 -4.12
C LEU A 64 1.69 -1.78 -5.09
N ARG A 65 1.10 -1.69 -6.28
CA ARG A 65 1.23 -2.68 -7.36
C ARG A 65 2.69 -3.08 -7.65
N PRO A 66 3.68 -2.14 -7.72
CA PRO A 66 5.06 -2.51 -8.01
C PRO A 66 5.67 -3.49 -7.00
N ILE A 67 5.32 -3.40 -5.72
CA ILE A 67 5.81 -4.36 -4.71
C ILE A 67 5.28 -5.76 -4.97
N LEU A 68 4.02 -5.88 -5.39
CA LEU A 68 3.44 -7.17 -5.73
C LEU A 68 4.11 -7.77 -6.97
N ASP A 69 4.34 -6.96 -8.01
CA ASP A 69 5.05 -7.37 -9.21
C ASP A 69 6.48 -7.86 -8.88
N GLU A 70 7.23 -7.16 -8.02
CA GLU A 70 8.56 -7.55 -7.54
C GLU A 70 8.53 -8.90 -6.81
N ILE A 71 7.55 -9.12 -5.92
CA ILE A 71 7.39 -10.37 -5.17
C ILE A 71 7.16 -11.56 -6.11
N PHE A 72 6.25 -11.42 -7.08
CA PHE A 72 5.98 -12.48 -8.05
C PHE A 72 7.20 -12.74 -8.93
N GLN A 73 7.89 -11.70 -9.39
CA GLN A 73 9.12 -11.84 -10.16
C GLN A 73 10.24 -12.54 -9.36
N GLU A 74 10.41 -12.23 -8.06
CA GLU A 74 11.37 -12.93 -7.19
C GLU A 74 11.00 -14.41 -7.00
N ALA A 75 9.71 -14.73 -7.03
CA ALA A 75 9.21 -16.09 -7.00
C ALA A 75 9.31 -16.83 -8.36
N GLY A 76 9.80 -16.18 -9.41
CA GLY A 76 9.89 -16.74 -10.76
C GLY A 76 8.57 -16.74 -11.53
N GLU A 77 7.59 -15.99 -11.07
CA GLU A 77 6.21 -15.96 -11.57
C GLU A 77 5.84 -14.58 -12.12
N LYS A 78 4.72 -14.51 -12.85
CA LYS A 78 4.14 -13.26 -13.33
C LYS A 78 2.79 -13.04 -12.65
N VAL A 79 2.62 -11.91 -12.00
CA VAL A 79 1.37 -11.61 -11.30
C VAL A 79 0.14 -11.63 -12.21
N GLY A 80 0.29 -11.25 -13.47
CA GLY A 80 -0.78 -11.25 -14.48
C GLY A 80 -1.31 -12.63 -14.85
N ASP A 81 -0.58 -13.72 -14.55
CA ASP A 81 -1.04 -15.09 -14.76
C ASP A 81 -2.03 -15.54 -13.66
N TYR A 82 -2.10 -14.80 -12.55
CA TYR A 82 -2.90 -15.10 -11.37
C TYR A 82 -3.97 -14.06 -11.07
N LEU A 83 -3.72 -12.78 -11.38
CA LEU A 83 -4.57 -11.66 -11.00
C LEU A 83 -4.82 -10.73 -12.18
N GLU A 84 -6.08 -10.39 -12.38
CA GLU A 84 -6.51 -9.34 -13.29
C GLU A 84 -6.70 -8.03 -12.51
N PHE A 85 -6.22 -6.91 -13.07
CA PHE A 85 -6.25 -5.61 -12.42
C PHE A 85 -7.08 -4.61 -13.21
N TYR A 86 -7.95 -3.91 -12.52
CA TYR A 86 -8.76 -2.85 -13.08
C TYR A 86 -8.39 -1.51 -12.45
N ASP A 87 -8.06 -0.53 -13.28
CA ASP A 87 -7.87 0.85 -12.82
C ASP A 87 -9.22 1.49 -12.53
N LEU A 88 -9.42 1.96 -11.30
CA LEU A 88 -10.65 2.63 -10.89
C LEU A 88 -10.62 4.12 -11.30
N ASP A 89 -11.66 4.57 -12.01
CA ASP A 89 -11.87 6.00 -12.31
C ASP A 89 -13.37 6.34 -12.25
N PRO A 90 -13.84 7.07 -11.26
CA PRO A 90 -13.07 7.62 -10.15
C PRO A 90 -12.57 6.54 -9.18
N MET A 91 -11.42 6.81 -8.53
CA MET A 91 -10.86 5.94 -7.49
C MET A 91 -11.80 5.87 -6.29
N TYR A 92 -12.35 6.99 -5.90
CA TYR A 92 -13.35 7.11 -4.84
C TYR A 92 -14.15 8.41 -4.98
N HIS A 93 -15.31 8.45 -4.34
CA HIS A 93 -16.22 9.58 -4.32
C HIS A 93 -16.39 10.04 -2.87
N LEU A 94 -15.92 11.23 -2.57
CA LEU A 94 -16.12 11.88 -1.28
C LEU A 94 -17.44 12.63 -1.33
N VAL A 95 -18.33 12.35 -0.37
CA VAL A 95 -19.63 12.99 -0.27
C VAL A 95 -19.66 13.77 1.04
N PHE A 96 -19.76 15.08 0.92
CA PHE A 96 -19.97 16.01 2.01
C PHE A 96 -21.45 16.35 2.14
N ARG A 97 -21.80 17.23 3.06
CA ARG A 97 -23.19 17.61 3.32
C ARG A 97 -23.84 18.25 2.07
N ASP A 98 -23.15 19.15 1.42
CA ASP A 98 -23.64 20.01 0.32
C ASP A 98 -22.76 19.92 -0.95
N LYS A 99 -21.70 19.16 -0.89
CA LYS A 99 -20.71 19.02 -1.97
C LYS A 99 -20.35 17.55 -2.20
N SER A 100 -19.78 17.25 -3.34
CA SER A 100 -19.15 15.96 -3.57
C SER A 100 -17.94 16.09 -4.46
N LEU A 101 -16.94 15.24 -4.25
CA LEU A 101 -15.67 15.28 -4.93
C LEU A 101 -15.31 13.89 -5.46
N ARG A 102 -15.16 13.78 -6.78
CA ARG A 102 -14.73 12.55 -7.44
C ARG A 102 -13.22 12.59 -7.64
N MET A 103 -12.53 11.72 -6.93
CA MET A 103 -11.08 11.62 -7.00
C MET A 103 -10.68 10.68 -8.13
N SER A 104 -10.01 11.21 -9.14
CA SER A 104 -9.48 10.46 -10.28
C SER A 104 -7.97 10.27 -10.15
N ARG A 105 -7.45 9.20 -10.75
CA ARG A 105 -6.01 9.04 -10.98
C ARG A 105 -5.45 10.10 -11.94
N ASN A 106 -6.29 10.65 -12.80
CA ASN A 106 -5.94 11.77 -13.66
C ASN A 106 -5.93 13.07 -12.84
N HIS A 107 -4.74 13.65 -12.71
CA HIS A 107 -4.50 14.86 -11.93
C HIS A 107 -5.40 16.04 -12.37
N GLU A 108 -5.54 16.25 -13.67
CA GLU A 108 -6.35 17.37 -14.20
C GLU A 108 -7.84 17.18 -13.88
N LYS A 109 -8.37 15.96 -14.00
CA LYS A 109 -9.77 15.69 -13.62
C LYS A 109 -10.01 15.99 -12.14
N THR A 110 -9.11 15.54 -11.26
CA THR A 110 -9.24 15.81 -9.83
C THR A 110 -9.10 17.30 -9.53
N ARG A 111 -8.17 17.98 -10.21
CA ARG A 111 -7.96 19.42 -10.10
C ARG A 111 -9.20 20.23 -10.53
N GLU A 112 -9.87 19.82 -11.60
CA GLU A 112 -11.14 20.42 -12.06
C GLU A 112 -12.27 20.19 -11.05
N GLU A 113 -12.38 19.00 -10.48
CA GLU A 113 -13.37 18.71 -9.42
C GLU A 113 -13.12 19.57 -8.16
N ILE A 114 -11.85 19.77 -7.79
CA ILE A 114 -11.49 20.68 -6.70
C ILE A 114 -11.89 22.11 -7.04
N ARG A 115 -11.55 22.62 -8.22
CA ARG A 115 -11.93 23.96 -8.65
C ARG A 115 -13.43 24.20 -8.59
N LYS A 116 -14.21 23.21 -9.01
CA LYS A 116 -15.67 23.30 -9.02
C LYS A 116 -16.27 23.36 -7.62
N ASN A 117 -15.77 22.54 -6.69
CA ASN A 117 -16.35 22.40 -5.36
C ASN A 117 -15.68 23.28 -4.29
N PHE A 118 -14.40 23.64 -4.50
CA PHE A 118 -13.56 24.43 -3.62
C PHE A 118 -12.72 25.43 -4.42
N PRO A 119 -13.33 26.47 -5.02
CA PRO A 119 -12.65 27.43 -5.86
C PRO A 119 -11.46 28.10 -5.15
N GLY A 120 -10.28 28.09 -5.79
CA GLY A 120 -9.05 28.68 -5.26
C GLY A 120 -8.14 27.69 -4.53
N GLU A 121 -8.60 26.45 -4.28
CA GLU A 121 -7.81 25.43 -3.57
C GLU A 121 -6.93 24.57 -4.51
N GLU A 122 -7.05 24.72 -5.83
CA GLU A 122 -6.32 23.92 -6.82
C GLU A 122 -4.80 24.02 -6.67
N ALA A 123 -4.32 25.24 -6.39
CA ALA A 123 -2.89 25.45 -6.16
C ALA A 123 -2.39 24.81 -4.86
N GLY A 124 -3.24 24.73 -3.86
CA GLY A 124 -2.99 23.98 -2.61
C GLY A 124 -2.83 22.50 -2.87
N PHE A 125 -3.76 21.95 -3.64
CA PHE A 125 -3.71 20.54 -4.06
C PHE A 125 -2.43 20.20 -4.84
N ASP A 126 -2.05 21.03 -5.81
CA ASP A 126 -0.82 20.85 -6.61
C ASP A 126 0.42 20.82 -5.70
N ARG A 127 0.53 21.78 -4.75
CA ARG A 127 1.63 21.84 -3.78
C ARG A 127 1.65 20.62 -2.84
N LEU A 128 0.49 20.18 -2.39
CA LEU A 128 0.37 18.98 -1.55
C LEU A 128 0.88 17.74 -2.30
N LEU A 129 0.40 17.50 -3.52
CA LEU A 129 0.84 16.35 -4.32
C LEU A 129 2.34 16.38 -4.62
N ALA A 130 2.88 17.54 -4.97
CA ALA A 130 4.33 17.68 -5.22
C ALA A 130 5.14 17.31 -3.97
N ARG A 131 4.70 17.74 -2.78
CA ARG A 131 5.35 17.39 -1.53
C ARG A 131 5.20 15.91 -1.18
N GLU A 132 4.00 15.36 -1.28
CA GLU A 132 3.76 13.95 -0.97
C GLU A 132 4.52 13.02 -1.92
N LYS A 133 4.72 13.41 -3.17
CA LYS A 133 5.61 12.70 -4.09
C LYS A 133 7.04 12.63 -3.55
N ILE A 134 7.60 13.76 -3.09
CA ILE A 134 8.95 13.79 -2.50
C ILE A 134 9.04 12.92 -1.25
N ARG A 135 8.00 12.95 -0.41
CA ARG A 135 7.92 12.10 0.80
C ARG A 135 7.85 10.62 0.45
N PHE A 136 7.00 10.26 -0.51
CA PHE A 136 6.87 8.89 -0.98
C PHE A 136 8.19 8.36 -1.56
N GLU A 137 8.86 9.13 -2.43
CA GLU A 137 10.16 8.76 -3.00
C GLU A 137 11.25 8.58 -1.93
N ALA A 138 11.16 9.30 -0.83
CA ALA A 138 12.07 9.12 0.31
C ALA A 138 11.69 7.93 1.20
N ALA A 139 10.39 7.65 1.36
CA ALA A 139 9.85 6.57 2.20
C ALA A 139 9.99 5.19 1.53
N TYR A 140 9.75 5.11 0.22
CA TYR A 140 9.68 3.84 -0.52
C TYR A 140 10.91 2.95 -0.32
N PRO A 141 12.16 3.47 -0.44
CA PRO A 141 13.35 2.66 -0.17
C PRO A 141 13.44 2.14 1.27
N CYS A 142 12.77 2.82 2.23
CA CYS A 142 12.76 2.37 3.62
C CYS A 142 11.90 1.13 3.83
N LEU A 143 10.83 0.94 3.04
CA LEU A 143 9.93 -0.21 3.14
C LEU A 143 10.64 -1.55 2.86
N GLN A 144 11.72 -1.51 2.09
CA GLN A 144 12.50 -2.68 1.67
C GLN A 144 13.73 -2.94 2.55
N LYS A 145 13.84 -2.27 3.70
CA LYS A 145 15.00 -2.39 4.60
C LYS A 145 14.66 -3.21 5.83
N ASP A 146 15.65 -3.94 6.28
CA ASP A 146 15.60 -4.68 7.53
C ASP A 146 15.97 -3.74 8.69
N TYR A 147 15.10 -3.63 9.68
CA TYR A 147 15.26 -2.84 10.89
C TYR A 147 15.31 -3.71 12.16
N SER A 148 15.64 -4.99 12.03
CA SER A 148 15.68 -5.94 13.14
C SER A 148 16.70 -5.62 14.23
N TRP A 149 17.70 -4.78 13.90
CA TRP A 149 18.74 -4.35 14.83
C TRP A 149 18.84 -2.83 14.88
N PHE A 150 19.04 -2.31 16.06
CA PHE A 150 19.11 -0.88 16.37
C PHE A 150 20.11 -0.10 15.47
N TYR A 151 21.33 -0.64 15.16
CA TYR A 151 22.28 0.03 14.28
C TYR A 151 21.77 0.16 12.83
N LYS A 152 20.80 -0.65 12.39
CA LYS A 152 20.20 -0.56 11.06
C LYS A 152 19.27 0.65 10.91
N LEU A 153 18.89 1.29 12.02
CA LEU A 153 18.17 2.58 12.00
C LEU A 153 19.06 3.72 11.48
N PHE A 154 20.38 3.60 11.61
CA PHE A 154 21.34 4.62 11.13
C PHE A 154 21.72 4.38 9.66
N ASN A 155 20.73 4.36 8.78
CA ASN A 155 20.98 4.23 7.34
C ASN A 155 20.55 5.50 6.59
N LYS A 156 21.23 5.77 5.46
CA LYS A 156 21.00 6.98 4.65
C LYS A 156 19.55 7.16 4.17
N TYR A 157 18.82 6.07 3.96
CA TYR A 157 17.44 6.12 3.49
C TYR A 157 16.49 6.61 4.58
N LEU A 158 16.60 6.02 5.79
CA LEU A 158 15.81 6.45 6.94
C LEU A 158 16.15 7.89 7.34
N LEU A 159 17.42 8.26 7.39
CA LEU A 159 17.83 9.63 7.68
C LEU A 159 17.22 10.63 6.67
N ARG A 160 17.30 10.32 5.37
CA ARG A 160 16.69 11.14 4.33
C ARG A 160 15.16 11.23 4.50
N PHE A 161 14.49 10.14 4.82
CA PHE A 161 13.05 10.12 5.06
C PHE A 161 12.67 10.97 6.27
N LEU A 162 13.38 10.84 7.39
CA LEU A 162 13.13 11.62 8.61
C LEU A 162 13.19 13.14 8.37
N THR A 163 14.07 13.61 7.47
CA THR A 163 14.12 15.05 7.09
C THR A 163 12.90 15.52 6.31
N LYS A 164 12.03 14.62 5.82
CA LYS A 164 10.81 14.94 5.07
C LYS A 164 9.54 14.79 5.91
N LEU A 165 9.67 14.32 7.15
CA LEU A 165 8.53 14.25 8.06
C LEU A 165 8.16 15.65 8.58
N SER A 166 6.87 15.85 8.78
CA SER A 166 6.30 17.07 9.37
C SER A 166 6.01 16.85 10.85
N PHE A 167 7.02 16.39 11.58
CA PHE A 167 6.87 16.17 13.01
C PHE A 167 7.07 17.49 13.78
N PRO A 168 6.24 17.82 14.78
CA PRO A 168 5.19 17.03 15.46
C PRO A 168 3.74 17.34 15.01
N ASN A 169 3.52 17.87 13.81
CA ASN A 169 2.19 18.32 13.36
C ASN A 169 1.20 17.16 13.19
N SER A 170 -0.07 17.42 13.51
CA SER A 170 -1.16 16.53 13.14
C SER A 170 -1.39 16.55 11.61
N MET A 171 -2.12 15.58 11.08
CA MET A 171 -2.52 15.59 9.67
C MET A 171 -3.37 16.83 9.34
N TYR A 172 -4.24 17.24 10.24
CA TYR A 172 -5.06 18.44 10.10
C TYR A 172 -4.21 19.70 9.98
N ASP A 173 -3.23 19.90 10.89
CA ASP A 173 -2.31 21.03 10.84
C ASP A 173 -1.46 21.03 9.56
N GLU A 174 -1.09 19.86 9.09
CA GLU A 174 -0.31 19.73 7.86
C GLU A 174 -1.13 20.09 6.63
N LEU A 175 -2.37 19.61 6.55
CA LEU A 175 -3.28 19.96 5.45
C LEU A 175 -3.67 21.44 5.44
N GLY A 176 -3.83 22.05 6.61
CA GLY A 176 -4.09 23.48 6.75
C GLY A 176 -3.01 24.42 6.17
N LYS A 177 -1.81 23.89 5.85
CA LYS A 177 -0.77 24.65 5.14
C LYS A 177 -1.05 24.76 3.63
N TYR A 178 -1.90 23.92 3.10
CA TYR A 178 -2.20 23.83 1.67
C TYR A 178 -3.60 24.33 1.33
N PHE A 179 -4.54 24.13 2.24
CA PHE A 179 -5.95 24.45 2.05
C PHE A 179 -6.42 25.50 3.05
N GLN A 180 -7.30 26.39 2.60
CA GLN A 180 -7.93 27.41 3.43
C GLN A 180 -9.33 26.99 3.87
N SER A 181 -10.00 26.14 3.09
CA SER A 181 -11.27 25.53 3.46
C SER A 181 -11.10 24.60 4.66
N GLN A 182 -12.08 24.60 5.56
CA GLN A 182 -12.13 23.67 6.70
C GLN A 182 -13.03 22.45 6.42
N ASP A 183 -13.62 22.38 5.22
CA ASP A 183 -14.46 21.28 4.75
C ASP A 183 -13.63 20.10 4.21
#